data_a1584fb22158c8cb4c318b80c7682f8c
#
_entry.id   a1584fb22158c8cb4c318b80c7682f8c
#
_cell.length_a   1.000
_cell.length_b   1.000
_cell.length_c   1.000
_cell.angle_alpha   90.00
_cell.angle_beta   90.00
_cell.angle_gamma   90.00
#
_symmetry.space_group_name_H-M   'P 1'
#
loop_
_entity.id
_entity.type
_entity.pdbx_description
1 polymer ?
#
loop_
_entity_poly.entity_id
_entity_poly.type
_entity_poly.pdbx_seq_one_letter_code
_entity_poly.pdbx_strand_id
1 'polypeptide(L)'
;TIDIEVIKNIPYASSIINFKGSSKALVILESKRKNTYTWVSSDEKVFITRGGRVVSTIGLPNNLYKIQRPEIDFGEIISSKKEVEYFSYYSFKGPDLNDLKVKVTAKVIGKESIKILDEFKVVLLIEEKLYSHNINWREVNRFWVDPGSFYVWKSEQHISPRLPLLYIETTKKPAI
;
A
#
# COMPACT_ATOMS: atom_id res chain seq x y z
N THR A 1 -19.65 -3.48 10.17
CA THR A 1 -18.47 -3.32 11.06
C THR A 1 -17.76 -4.65 11.16
N ILE A 2 -16.45 -4.69 10.92
CA ILE A 2 -15.66 -5.92 11.03
C ILE A 2 -15.37 -6.14 12.52
N ASP A 3 -15.74 -7.34 13.01
CA ASP A 3 -15.57 -7.68 14.43
C ASP A 3 -14.10 -8.04 14.72
N ILE A 4 -13.50 -7.37 15.72
CA ILE A 4 -12.10 -7.57 16.14
C ILE A 4 -11.87 -9.03 16.59
N GLU A 5 -12.83 -9.63 17.31
CA GLU A 5 -12.70 -11.01 17.77
C GLU A 5 -12.67 -12.01 16.63
N VAL A 6 -13.43 -11.75 15.56
CA VAL A 6 -13.38 -12.56 14.33
C VAL A 6 -12.00 -12.47 13.68
N ILE A 7 -11.44 -11.27 13.60
CA ILE A 7 -10.11 -11.05 13.00
C ILE A 7 -9.03 -11.78 13.80
N LYS A 8 -9.06 -11.69 15.13
CA LYS A 8 -8.08 -12.35 16.01
C LYS A 8 -8.07 -13.86 15.87
N ASN A 9 -9.20 -14.45 15.53
CA ASN A 9 -9.35 -15.90 15.37
C ASN A 9 -9.01 -16.42 13.97
N ILE A 10 -8.75 -15.54 12.99
CA ILE A 10 -8.33 -15.95 11.66
C ILE A 10 -6.90 -16.48 11.72
N PRO A 11 -6.64 -17.73 11.25
CA PRO A 11 -5.29 -18.32 11.33
C PRO A 11 -4.30 -17.74 10.32
N TYR A 12 -4.77 -16.95 9.36
CA TYR A 12 -3.96 -16.40 8.27
C TYR A 12 -3.62 -14.92 8.52
N ALA A 13 -2.56 -14.45 7.88
CA ALA A 13 -2.27 -13.03 7.80
C ALA A 13 -3.44 -12.30 7.12
N SER A 14 -3.80 -11.16 7.64
CA SER A 14 -4.97 -10.41 7.20
C SER A 14 -4.75 -8.91 7.27
N SER A 15 -5.50 -8.19 6.44
CA SER A 15 -5.54 -6.73 6.43
C SER A 15 -6.98 -6.25 6.25
N ILE A 16 -7.27 -5.07 6.76
CA ILE A 16 -8.52 -4.37 6.48
C ILE A 16 -8.23 -3.35 5.40
N ILE A 17 -9.05 -3.33 4.37
CA ILE A 17 -8.95 -2.35 3.28
C ILE A 17 -10.27 -1.62 3.08
N ASN A 18 -10.20 -0.39 2.62
CA ASN A 18 -11.34 0.31 2.04
C ASN A 18 -10.88 1.46 1.15
N PHE A 19 -11.62 1.70 0.09
CA PHE A 19 -11.53 2.96 -0.64
C PHE A 19 -12.27 4.05 0.12
N LYS A 20 -11.77 5.28 0.06
CA LYS A 20 -12.43 6.43 0.70
C LYS A 20 -13.88 6.53 0.24
N GLY A 21 -14.81 6.55 1.17
CA GLY A 21 -16.24 6.58 0.91
C GLY A 21 -16.90 5.21 0.74
N SER A 22 -16.16 4.11 0.82
CA SER A 22 -16.70 2.76 0.74
C SER A 22 -16.57 1.99 2.06
N SER A 23 -17.25 0.85 2.15
CA SER A 23 -17.19 -0.02 3.32
C SER A 23 -15.84 -0.70 3.45
N LYS A 24 -15.45 -1.00 4.68
CA LYS A 24 -14.25 -1.79 4.97
C LYS A 24 -14.46 -3.25 4.57
N ALA A 25 -13.42 -3.86 4.01
CA ALA A 25 -13.37 -5.27 3.66
C ALA A 25 -12.14 -5.92 4.28
N LEU A 26 -12.27 -7.19 4.63
CA LEU A 26 -11.15 -8.01 5.08
C LEU A 26 -10.51 -8.68 3.87
N VAL A 27 -9.19 -8.60 3.78
CA VAL A 27 -8.40 -9.37 2.81
C VAL A 27 -7.48 -10.33 3.55
N ILE A 28 -7.31 -11.51 2.96
CA ILE A 28 -6.49 -12.58 3.52
C ILE A 28 -5.30 -12.80 2.60
N LEU A 29 -4.16 -13.10 3.18
CA LEU A 29 -2.95 -13.43 2.45
C LEU A 29 -3.12 -14.81 1.79
N GLU A 30 -3.18 -14.82 0.46
CA GLU A 30 -3.26 -16.04 -0.35
C GLU A 30 -1.87 -16.62 -0.64
N SER A 31 -0.93 -15.76 -1.00
CA SER A 31 0.43 -16.18 -1.30
C SER A 31 1.46 -15.11 -0.94
N LYS A 32 2.67 -15.59 -0.65
CA LYS A 32 3.81 -14.76 -0.29
C LYS A 32 5.04 -15.26 -1.05
N ARG A 33 5.70 -14.34 -1.75
CA ARG A 33 6.95 -14.62 -2.43
C ARG A 33 7.94 -13.49 -2.16
N LYS A 34 8.91 -13.73 -1.28
CA LYS A 34 9.80 -12.70 -0.75
C LYS A 34 9.00 -11.56 -0.11
N ASN A 35 9.12 -10.33 -0.61
CA ASN A 35 8.37 -9.17 -0.15
C ASN A 35 7.12 -8.86 -0.99
N THR A 36 6.74 -9.75 -1.90
CA THR A 36 5.53 -9.63 -2.72
C THR A 36 4.44 -10.50 -2.14
N TYR A 37 3.32 -9.88 -1.78
CA TYR A 37 2.18 -10.51 -1.13
C TYR A 37 0.94 -10.37 -1.99
N THR A 38 0.17 -11.45 -2.11
CA THR A 38 -1.13 -11.46 -2.79
C THR A 38 -2.24 -11.56 -1.74
N TRP A 39 -3.05 -10.52 -1.68
CA TRP A 39 -4.18 -10.40 -0.76
C TRP A 39 -5.49 -10.54 -1.53
N VAL A 40 -6.43 -11.29 -0.99
CA VAL A 40 -7.70 -11.57 -1.65
C VAL A 40 -8.87 -11.27 -0.71
N SER A 41 -9.86 -10.56 -1.22
CA SER A 41 -11.13 -10.31 -0.51
C SER A 41 -12.15 -11.41 -0.79
N SER A 42 -13.23 -11.48 0.01
CA SER A 42 -14.29 -12.48 -0.15
C SER A 42 -15.04 -12.34 -1.47
N ASP A 43 -15.04 -11.18 -2.09
CA ASP A 43 -15.61 -10.91 -3.42
C ASP A 43 -14.57 -10.98 -4.54
N GLU A 44 -13.50 -11.74 -4.31
CA GLU A 44 -12.46 -12.07 -5.30
C GLU A 44 -11.68 -10.88 -5.86
N LYS A 45 -11.65 -9.77 -5.17
CA LYS A 45 -10.72 -8.66 -5.49
C LYS A 45 -9.33 -9.00 -5.01
N VAL A 46 -8.34 -8.75 -5.86
CA VAL A 46 -6.94 -9.08 -5.59
C VAL A 46 -6.12 -7.81 -5.50
N PHE A 47 -5.30 -7.73 -4.45
CA PHE A 47 -4.32 -6.67 -4.24
C PHE A 47 -2.95 -7.29 -4.08
N ILE A 48 -2.03 -6.95 -4.96
CA ILE A 48 -0.65 -7.42 -4.87
C ILE A 48 0.20 -6.28 -4.34
N THR A 49 0.88 -6.52 -3.22
CA THR A 49 1.80 -5.56 -2.61
C THR A 49 3.23 -6.02 -2.74
N ARG A 50 4.14 -5.08 -2.90
CA ARG A 50 5.59 -5.32 -2.86
C ARG A 50 6.22 -4.31 -1.90
N GLY A 51 6.78 -4.83 -0.79
CA GLY A 51 7.32 -3.99 0.27
C GLY A 51 6.28 -3.02 0.88
N GLY A 52 4.99 -3.40 0.89
CA GLY A 52 3.89 -2.58 1.40
C GLY A 52 3.22 -1.65 0.39
N ARG A 53 3.80 -1.46 -0.80
CA ARG A 53 3.16 -0.70 -1.88
C ARG A 53 2.30 -1.60 -2.74
N VAL A 54 1.08 -1.17 -3.06
CA VAL A 54 0.24 -1.86 -4.04
C VAL A 54 0.87 -1.67 -5.43
N VAL A 55 1.18 -2.76 -6.09
CA VAL A 55 1.83 -2.77 -7.41
C VAL A 55 0.96 -3.36 -8.51
N SER A 56 -0.11 -4.08 -8.14
CA SER A 56 -1.07 -4.63 -9.09
C SER A 56 -2.40 -4.92 -8.40
N THR A 57 -3.48 -4.80 -9.14
CA THR A 57 -4.84 -5.15 -8.67
C THR A 57 -5.62 -5.89 -9.74
N ILE A 58 -6.60 -6.69 -9.32
CA ILE A 58 -7.53 -7.41 -10.18
C ILE A 58 -8.94 -7.27 -9.59
N GLY A 59 -9.93 -7.12 -10.44
CA GLY A 59 -11.34 -7.10 -10.03
C GLY A 59 -11.88 -5.72 -9.64
N LEU A 60 -11.10 -4.64 -9.83
CA LEU A 60 -11.54 -3.28 -9.60
C LEU A 60 -12.11 -2.64 -10.87
N PRO A 61 -12.89 -1.55 -10.75
CA PRO A 61 -13.37 -0.80 -11.92
C PRO A 61 -12.26 -0.27 -12.83
N ASN A 62 -11.13 0.09 -12.23
CA ASN A 62 -9.88 0.39 -12.93
C ASN A 62 -8.75 -0.29 -12.18
N ASN A 63 -7.97 -1.10 -12.88
CA ASN A 63 -6.91 -1.88 -12.26
C ASN A 63 -5.54 -1.29 -12.51
N LEU A 64 -4.73 -1.23 -11.46
CA LEU A 64 -3.29 -1.06 -11.60
C LEU A 64 -2.73 -2.39 -12.13
N TYR A 65 -2.21 -2.38 -13.35
CA TYR A 65 -1.71 -3.59 -14.00
C TYR A 65 -0.27 -3.89 -13.60
N LYS A 66 0.61 -2.89 -13.67
CA LYS A 66 2.00 -3.04 -13.27
C LYS A 66 2.66 -1.68 -13.00
N ILE A 67 3.73 -1.71 -12.24
CA ILE A 67 4.66 -0.60 -12.07
C ILE A 67 6.00 -1.07 -12.60
N GLN A 68 6.53 -0.41 -13.62
CA GLN A 68 7.87 -0.67 -14.16
C GLN A 68 8.89 0.21 -13.45
N ARG A 69 10.09 -0.30 -13.33
CA ARG A 69 11.20 0.13 -12.50
C ARG A 69 10.92 -0.11 -11.02
N PRO A 70 11.90 -0.67 -10.32
CA PRO A 70 11.76 -0.91 -8.90
C PRO A 70 11.64 0.42 -8.17
N GLU A 71 10.68 0.48 -7.30
CA GLU A 71 10.57 1.51 -6.28
C GLU A 71 11.77 1.43 -5.33
N ILE A 72 12.14 2.56 -4.75
CA ILE A 72 13.11 2.59 -3.66
C ILE A 72 12.41 2.05 -2.41
N ASP A 73 12.99 1.05 -1.75
CA ASP A 73 12.39 0.45 -0.57
C ASP A 73 12.44 1.39 0.64
N PHE A 74 11.56 1.13 1.62
CA PHE A 74 11.45 2.00 2.79
C PHE A 74 12.70 1.99 3.68
N GLY A 75 13.40 0.88 3.74
CA GLY A 75 14.67 0.80 4.47
C GLY A 75 15.71 1.74 3.89
N GLU A 76 15.79 1.82 2.58
CA GLU A 76 16.69 2.74 1.87
C GLU A 76 16.28 4.20 2.08
N ILE A 77 14.99 4.51 2.02
CA ILE A 77 14.47 5.86 2.29
C ILE A 77 14.79 6.29 3.72
N ILE A 78 14.56 5.42 4.70
CA ILE A 78 14.85 5.69 6.12
C ILE A 78 16.35 5.91 6.32
N SER A 79 17.20 5.09 5.70
CA SER A 79 18.66 5.18 5.84
C SER A 79 19.25 6.43 5.18
N SER A 80 18.62 6.94 4.15
CA SER A 80 19.12 8.11 3.41
C SER A 80 19.09 9.40 4.23
N LYS A 81 18.19 9.49 5.22
CA LYS A 81 17.96 10.68 6.08
C LYS A 81 17.66 11.96 5.31
N LYS A 82 17.23 11.85 4.07
CA LYS A 82 16.90 12.97 3.19
C LYS A 82 15.78 12.58 2.25
N GLU A 83 15.22 13.57 1.57
CA GLU A 83 14.27 13.35 0.51
C GLU A 83 14.93 12.60 -0.65
N VAL A 84 14.26 11.58 -1.17
CA VAL A 84 14.69 10.81 -2.35
C VAL A 84 13.68 11.00 -3.46
N GLU A 85 14.18 11.02 -4.70
CA GLU A 85 13.36 11.21 -5.88
C GLU A 85 13.71 10.15 -6.93
N TYR A 86 12.67 9.59 -7.56
CA TYR A 86 12.83 8.62 -8.64
C TYR A 86 11.63 8.66 -9.59
N PHE A 87 11.76 7.99 -10.73
CA PHE A 87 10.67 7.82 -11.68
C PHE A 87 10.23 6.37 -11.76
N SER A 88 8.92 6.16 -11.82
CA SER A 88 8.29 4.87 -12.08
C SER A 88 7.31 5.01 -13.23
N TYR A 89 6.98 3.88 -13.87
CA TYR A 89 6.05 3.85 -14.98
C TYR A 89 4.86 2.97 -14.60
N TYR A 90 3.69 3.59 -14.53
CA TYR A 90 2.45 2.94 -14.11
C TYR A 90 1.63 2.57 -15.35
N SER A 91 1.11 1.35 -15.37
CA SER A 91 0.17 0.91 -16.41
C SER A 91 -1.12 0.47 -15.77
N PHE A 92 -2.24 0.85 -16.38
CA PHE A 92 -3.59 0.60 -15.90
C PHE A 92 -4.40 -0.14 -16.96
N LYS A 93 -5.44 -0.88 -16.50
CA LYS A 93 -6.42 -1.54 -17.36
C LYS A 93 -7.84 -1.18 -16.92
N GLY A 94 -8.72 -1.08 -17.92
CA GLY A 94 -10.13 -0.78 -17.77
C GLY A 94 -10.49 0.68 -17.45
N PRO A 95 -10.20 1.63 -18.34
CA PRO A 95 -9.54 1.60 -19.65
C PRO A 95 -8.01 1.54 -19.55
N ASP A 96 -7.37 1.13 -20.62
CA ASP A 96 -5.94 0.98 -20.67
C ASP A 96 -5.22 2.33 -20.74
N LEU A 97 -4.18 2.46 -19.93
CA LEU A 97 -3.21 3.56 -19.97
C LEU A 97 -1.85 2.94 -19.67
N ASN A 98 -0.94 2.97 -20.62
CA ASN A 98 0.32 2.27 -20.52
C ASN A 98 1.48 3.23 -20.26
N ASP A 99 2.40 2.78 -19.40
CA ASP A 99 3.68 3.43 -19.14
C ASP A 99 3.57 4.93 -18.78
N LEU A 100 2.59 5.26 -17.95
CA LEU A 100 2.46 6.59 -17.40
C LEU A 100 3.69 6.91 -16.53
N LYS A 101 4.46 7.91 -16.93
CA LYS A 101 5.64 8.35 -16.18
C LYS A 101 5.20 9.10 -14.93
N VAL A 102 5.60 8.58 -13.77
CA VAL A 102 5.29 9.16 -12.46
C VAL A 102 6.59 9.49 -11.72
N LYS A 103 6.72 10.75 -11.34
CA LYS A 103 7.78 11.20 -10.44
C LYS A 103 7.36 10.94 -9.02
N VAL A 104 8.18 10.23 -8.27
CA VAL A 104 7.96 9.93 -6.86
C VAL A 104 9.00 10.64 -6.02
N THR A 105 8.53 11.40 -5.03
CA THR A 105 9.39 12.09 -4.07
C THR A 105 9.02 11.61 -2.68
N ALA A 106 9.94 10.94 -1.98
CA ALA A 106 9.68 10.29 -0.70
C ALA A 106 10.59 10.81 0.41
N LYS A 107 10.03 10.97 1.62
CA LYS A 107 10.77 11.37 2.81
C LYS A 107 10.15 10.83 4.08
N VAL A 108 10.97 10.68 5.11
CA VAL A 108 10.51 10.40 6.47
C VAL A 108 9.99 11.69 7.08
N ILE A 109 8.74 11.68 7.54
CA ILE A 109 8.11 12.81 8.23
C ILE A 109 8.48 12.82 9.71
N GLY A 110 8.41 11.65 10.36
CA GLY A 110 8.73 11.53 11.77
C GLY A 110 8.18 10.25 12.39
N LYS A 111 8.41 10.15 13.69
CA LYS A 111 7.92 9.05 14.52
C LYS A 111 6.46 9.28 14.91
N GLU A 112 5.66 8.23 14.86
CA GLU A 112 4.28 8.23 15.35
C GLU A 112 3.98 6.96 16.13
N SER A 113 2.97 7.02 16.99
CA SER A 113 2.36 5.86 17.62
C SER A 113 1.00 5.62 16.98
N ILE A 114 0.79 4.43 16.42
CA ILE A 114 -0.49 4.02 15.85
C ILE A 114 -1.06 2.84 16.61
N LYS A 115 -2.38 2.70 16.58
CA LYS A 115 -3.07 1.57 17.19
C LYS A 115 -3.56 0.62 16.10
N ILE A 116 -3.08 -0.62 16.14
CA ILE A 116 -3.53 -1.71 15.28
C ILE A 116 -4.30 -2.68 16.17
N LEU A 117 -5.61 -2.82 15.94
CA LEU A 117 -6.52 -3.54 16.84
C LEU A 117 -6.38 -2.98 18.28
N ASP A 118 -5.82 -3.76 19.18
CA ASP A 118 -5.64 -3.40 20.59
C ASP A 118 -4.20 -3.01 20.95
N GLU A 119 -3.28 -3.08 19.99
CA GLU A 119 -1.85 -2.87 20.24
C GLU A 119 -1.38 -1.52 19.70
N PHE A 120 -0.56 -0.82 20.48
CA PHE A 120 0.16 0.36 20.03
C PHE A 120 1.49 -0.04 19.37
N LYS A 121 1.79 0.58 18.26
CA LYS A 121 3.05 0.38 17.53
C LYS A 121 3.72 1.72 17.27
N VAL A 122 5.01 1.80 17.60
CA VAL A 122 5.84 2.95 17.24
C VAL A 122 6.35 2.75 15.82
N VAL A 123 6.05 3.69 14.96
CA VAL A 123 6.34 3.61 13.52
C VAL A 123 6.94 4.91 13.02
N LEU A 124 7.51 4.85 11.82
CA LEU A 124 7.91 6.03 11.06
C LEU A 124 6.86 6.31 9.99
N LEU A 125 6.41 7.56 9.92
CA LEU A 125 5.58 8.01 8.81
C LEU A 125 6.48 8.39 7.65
N ILE A 126 6.26 7.75 6.49
CA ILE A 126 6.89 8.11 5.22
C ILE A 126 5.82 8.67 4.31
N GLU A 127 6.12 9.79 3.70
CA GLU A 127 5.25 10.45 2.74
C GLU A 127 5.87 10.38 1.36
N GLU A 128 5.08 9.92 0.38
CA GLU A 128 5.45 9.88 -1.03
C GLU A 128 4.55 10.82 -1.82
N LYS A 129 5.13 11.78 -2.51
CA LYS A 129 4.42 12.63 -3.45
C LYS A 129 4.52 12.02 -4.85
N LEU A 130 3.37 11.82 -5.48
CA LEU A 130 3.27 11.33 -6.84
C LEU A 130 2.95 12.50 -7.77
N TYR A 131 3.65 12.57 -8.90
CA TYR A 131 3.36 13.56 -9.91
C TYR A 131 3.53 12.98 -11.31
N SER A 132 2.48 13.10 -12.14
CA SER A 132 2.53 12.81 -13.55
C SER A 132 2.11 14.04 -14.34
N HIS A 133 3.04 14.59 -15.13
CA HIS A 133 2.79 15.77 -15.95
C HIS A 133 1.76 15.48 -17.06
N ASN A 134 1.82 14.29 -17.67
CA ASN A 134 1.01 13.95 -18.84
C ASN A 134 -0.50 14.04 -18.61
N ILE A 135 -0.95 13.74 -17.38
CA ILE A 135 -2.37 13.78 -17.01
C ILE A 135 -2.64 14.72 -15.82
N ASN A 136 -1.65 15.50 -15.42
CA ASN A 136 -1.72 16.38 -14.24
C ASN A 136 -2.19 15.66 -12.98
N TRP A 137 -1.65 14.48 -12.74
CA TRP A 137 -1.95 13.69 -11.56
C TRP A 137 -0.99 14.04 -10.44
N ARG A 138 -1.53 14.55 -9.33
CA ARG A 138 -0.76 14.93 -8.14
C ARG A 138 -1.43 14.33 -6.92
N GLU A 139 -0.72 13.47 -6.21
CA GLU A 139 -1.24 12.82 -5.01
C GLU A 139 -0.15 12.62 -3.97
N VAL A 140 -0.59 12.32 -2.74
CA VAL A 140 0.30 12.02 -1.63
C VAL A 140 -0.09 10.67 -1.04
N ASN A 141 0.86 9.74 -1.04
CA ASN A 141 0.73 8.48 -0.34
C ASN A 141 1.41 8.56 1.02
N ARG A 142 0.89 7.83 2.01
CA ARG A 142 1.45 7.74 3.36
C ARG A 142 1.62 6.30 3.78
N PHE A 143 2.75 6.02 4.43
CA PHE A 143 3.09 4.69 4.91
C PHE A 143 3.59 4.77 6.34
N TRP A 144 3.01 3.98 7.22
CA TRP A 144 3.43 3.85 8.62
C TRP A 144 4.24 2.57 8.74
N VAL A 145 5.54 2.72 8.92
CA VAL A 145 6.55 1.68 8.72
C VAL A 145 7.24 1.36 10.02
N ASP A 146 7.36 0.07 10.32
CA ASP A 146 8.14 -0.40 11.48
C ASP A 146 9.61 -0.01 11.30
N PRO A 147 10.23 0.69 12.26
CA PRO A 147 11.59 1.18 12.09
C PRO A 147 12.67 0.09 12.12
N GLY A 148 12.35 -1.10 12.62
CA GLY A 148 13.29 -2.23 12.69
C GLY A 148 13.16 -3.17 11.49
N SER A 149 11.95 -3.64 11.21
CA SER A 149 11.68 -4.61 10.13
C SER A 149 11.34 -3.97 8.79
N PHE A 150 11.03 -2.68 8.76
CA PHE A 150 10.52 -1.93 7.61
C PHE A 150 9.15 -2.43 7.11
N TYR A 151 8.44 -3.20 7.94
CA TYR A 151 7.10 -3.66 7.62
C TYR A 151 6.11 -2.49 7.66
N VAL A 152 5.23 -2.42 6.65
CA VAL A 152 4.20 -1.38 6.56
C VAL A 152 2.95 -1.87 7.28
N TRP A 153 2.66 -1.28 8.45
CA TRP A 153 1.48 -1.62 9.23
C TRP A 153 0.21 -0.96 8.72
N LYS A 154 0.33 0.25 8.20
CA LYS A 154 -0.78 1.04 7.71
C LYS A 154 -0.34 1.86 6.51
N SER A 155 -1.22 2.05 5.56
CA SER A 155 -0.95 2.93 4.42
C SER A 155 -2.19 3.61 3.88
N GLU A 156 -1.96 4.74 3.23
CA GLU A 156 -2.93 5.48 2.42
C GLU A 156 -2.31 5.63 1.04
N GLN A 157 -2.92 4.99 0.03
CA GLN A 157 -2.32 4.90 -1.29
C GLN A 157 -3.30 5.31 -2.38
N HIS A 158 -2.82 6.15 -3.31
CA HIS A 158 -3.51 6.44 -4.56
C HIS A 158 -2.95 5.49 -5.61
N ILE A 159 -3.72 4.47 -5.96
CA ILE A 159 -3.28 3.40 -6.87
C ILE A 159 -3.70 3.63 -8.32
N SER A 160 -4.59 4.57 -8.57
CA SER A 160 -5.06 4.95 -9.89
C SER A 160 -5.61 6.37 -9.88
N PRO A 161 -5.42 7.14 -10.96
CA PRO A 161 -6.06 8.45 -11.13
C PRO A 161 -7.58 8.39 -11.17
N ARG A 162 -8.15 7.20 -11.40
CA ARG A 162 -9.60 6.97 -11.54
C ARG A 162 -10.25 6.38 -10.30
N LEU A 163 -9.48 6.11 -9.25
CA LEU A 163 -10.00 5.53 -8.02
C LEU A 163 -9.76 6.48 -6.83
N PRO A 164 -10.62 6.43 -5.82
CA PRO A 164 -10.39 7.16 -4.58
C PRO A 164 -9.20 6.57 -3.80
N LEU A 165 -8.79 7.27 -2.76
CA LEU A 165 -7.73 6.85 -1.87
C LEU A 165 -8.04 5.49 -1.26
N LEU A 166 -7.06 4.59 -1.27
CA LEU A 166 -7.12 3.27 -0.67
C LEU A 166 -6.45 3.29 0.71
N TYR A 167 -7.21 2.90 1.74
CA TYR A 167 -6.71 2.68 3.08
C TYR A 167 -6.40 1.20 3.27
N ILE A 168 -5.24 0.88 3.80
CA ILE A 168 -4.83 -0.49 4.16
C ILE A 168 -4.29 -0.49 5.57
N GLU A 169 -4.74 -1.45 6.39
CA GLU A 169 -4.24 -1.65 7.74
C GLU A 169 -4.01 -3.15 7.95
N THR A 170 -2.78 -3.54 8.23
CA THR A 170 -2.45 -4.93 8.53
C THR A 170 -2.93 -5.26 9.95
N THR A 171 -3.81 -6.24 10.05
CA THR A 171 -4.36 -6.71 11.33
C THR A 171 -3.57 -7.88 11.89
N LYS A 172 -3.02 -8.70 11.00
CA LYS A 172 -2.13 -9.82 11.37
C LYS A 172 -1.01 -9.92 10.34
N LYS A 173 0.21 -9.68 10.81
CA LYS A 173 1.42 -9.72 9.97
C LYS A 173 1.67 -11.12 9.43
N PRO A 174 2.12 -11.27 8.17
CA PRO A 174 2.58 -12.55 7.66
C PRO A 174 3.70 -13.14 8.51
N ALA A 175 3.68 -14.47 8.68
CA ALA A 175 4.78 -15.17 9.30
C ALA A 175 6.06 -15.03 8.47
N ILE A 176 7.19 -15.00 9.17
CA ILE A 176 8.52 -14.90 8.54
C ILE A 176 8.87 -16.19 7.81
#